data_788aa2b84c6e47653d4e7dd6936d98a0
#
_entry.id   788aa2b84c6e47653d4e7dd6936d98a0
#
_cell.length_a   1.000
_cell.length_b   1.000
_cell.length_c   1.000
_cell.angle_alpha   90.00
_cell.angle_beta   90.00
_cell.angle_gamma   90.00
#
_symmetry.space_group_name_H-M   'P 1'
#
loop_
_entity.id
_entity.type
_entity.pdbx_description
1 polymer ?
#
loop_
_entity_poly.entity_id
_entity_poly.type
_entity_poly.pdbx_seq_one_letter_code
_entity_poly.pdbx_strand_id
1 'polypeptide(L)'
;QLTVDFDIKKLKSKGLSVIGDPFDEMHRQLFTFALDSDKEIVNLRAVAQGKSAEIEARQLKGSGSRTPVAAAKIGTPKVFMEGKDMQANLYRRDMLKAGNKIEGPAIVLEMDSTTVILSGHVGNVDKFGNILITPSA
;
A
#
# COMPACT_ATOMS: atom_id res chain seq x y z
N GLN A 1 21.30 22.17 9.12
CA GLN A 1 19.93 22.69 8.99
C GLN A 1 18.93 21.59 9.38
N LEU A 2 18.01 21.90 10.30
CA LEU A 2 16.90 21.02 10.68
C LEU A 2 15.58 21.68 10.30
N THR A 3 14.59 20.87 9.93
CA THR A 3 13.23 21.35 9.65
C THR A 3 12.34 20.96 10.81
N VAL A 4 11.65 21.92 11.39
CA VAL A 4 10.69 21.71 12.48
C VAL A 4 9.34 22.26 12.10
N ASP A 5 8.29 21.55 12.44
CA ASP A 5 6.92 22.00 12.24
C ASP A 5 6.47 22.87 13.42
N PHE A 6 5.71 23.91 13.15
CA PHE A 6 5.14 24.76 14.17
C PHE A 6 3.74 25.24 13.82
N ASP A 7 2.96 25.52 14.86
CA ASP A 7 1.62 26.09 14.72
C ASP A 7 1.69 27.62 14.76
N ILE A 8 1.27 28.29 13.68
CA ILE A 8 1.26 29.74 13.55
C ILE A 8 0.40 30.43 14.65
N LYS A 9 -0.64 29.76 15.14
CA LYS A 9 -1.46 30.30 16.23
C LYS A 9 -0.68 30.32 17.55
N LYS A 10 0.10 29.28 17.80
CA LYS A 10 0.98 29.21 18.98
C LYS A 10 2.13 30.21 18.89
N LEU A 11 2.66 30.43 17.68
CA LEU A 11 3.71 31.44 17.46
C LEU A 11 3.25 32.84 17.90
N LYS A 12 2.01 33.21 17.57
CA LYS A 12 1.44 34.52 17.96
C LYS A 12 1.27 34.68 19.49
N SER A 13 1.02 33.59 20.21
CA SER A 13 0.77 33.63 21.65
C SER A 13 2.01 33.37 22.51
N LYS A 14 2.94 32.54 22.04
CA LYS A 14 4.12 32.08 22.80
C LYS A 14 5.45 32.59 22.25
N GLY A 15 5.44 33.26 21.10
CA GLY A 15 6.66 33.77 20.49
C GLY A 15 7.55 32.67 19.87
N LEU A 16 8.82 32.99 19.68
CA LEU A 16 9.77 32.13 18.94
C LEU A 16 10.15 30.81 19.64
N SER A 17 9.85 30.67 20.94
CA SER A 17 10.08 29.40 21.66
C SER A 17 9.35 28.23 21.01
N VAL A 18 8.20 28.48 20.37
CA VAL A 18 7.44 27.46 19.61
C VAL A 18 8.25 26.82 18.47
N ILE A 19 9.27 27.51 18.00
CA ILE A 19 10.19 27.01 16.96
C ILE A 19 11.49 26.52 17.59
N GLY A 20 12.03 27.27 18.57
CA GLY A 20 13.30 26.98 19.20
C GLY A 20 13.29 25.68 20.02
N ASP A 21 12.26 25.47 20.83
CA ASP A 21 12.20 24.28 21.70
C ASP A 21 12.10 22.96 20.90
N PRO A 22 11.22 22.82 19.87
CA PRO A 22 11.21 21.65 19.02
C PRO A 22 12.50 21.45 18.22
N PHE A 23 13.19 22.53 17.84
CA PHE A 23 14.49 22.45 17.18
C PHE A 23 15.53 21.82 18.11
N ASP A 24 15.62 22.30 19.35
CA ASP A 24 16.56 21.77 20.34
C ASP A 24 16.28 20.30 20.66
N GLU A 25 15.02 19.93 20.77
CA GLU A 25 14.63 18.55 21.01
C GLU A 25 15.03 17.65 19.83
N MET A 26 14.74 18.06 18.61
CA MET A 26 15.15 17.33 17.41
C MET A 26 16.67 17.25 17.29
N HIS A 27 17.39 18.32 17.65
CA HIS A 27 18.85 18.33 17.62
C HIS A 27 19.42 17.35 18.64
N ARG A 28 18.84 17.26 19.86
CA ARG A 28 19.26 16.25 20.85
C ARG A 28 19.00 14.83 20.38
N GLN A 29 17.86 14.59 19.73
CA GLN A 29 17.55 13.26 19.21
C GLN A 29 18.50 12.81 18.09
N LEU A 30 18.90 13.73 17.21
CA LEU A 30 19.78 13.40 16.08
C LEU A 30 21.26 13.41 16.42
N PHE A 31 21.69 14.33 17.29
CA PHE A 31 23.10 14.60 17.57
C PHE A 31 23.49 14.39 19.03
N THR A 32 22.57 13.96 19.90
CA THR A 32 22.76 13.70 21.34
C THR A 32 22.94 14.94 22.22
N PHE A 33 23.06 16.13 21.66
CA PHE A 33 23.19 17.40 22.39
C PHE A 33 22.40 18.52 21.71
N ALA A 34 22.18 19.62 22.44
CA ALA A 34 21.75 20.89 21.87
C ALA A 34 22.68 22.00 22.39
N LEU A 35 22.93 23.00 21.54
CA LEU A 35 23.75 24.14 21.89
C LEU A 35 22.86 25.23 22.52
N ASP A 36 23.36 25.84 23.60
CA ASP A 36 22.76 27.06 24.17
C ASP A 36 23.29 28.28 23.42
N SER A 37 22.79 28.44 22.19
CA SER A 37 23.19 29.52 21.28
C SER A 37 21.98 30.06 20.52
N ASP A 38 22.11 31.26 20.00
CA ASP A 38 21.09 31.85 19.14
C ASP A 38 20.85 30.96 17.90
N LYS A 39 19.58 30.91 17.48
CA LYS A 39 19.14 30.11 16.34
C LYS A 39 18.70 31.04 15.22
N GLU A 40 19.10 30.73 14.02
CA GLU A 40 18.75 31.47 12.82
C GLU A 40 17.70 30.70 11.99
N ILE A 41 16.64 31.38 11.59
CA ILE A 41 15.64 30.84 10.66
C ILE A 41 16.16 31.08 9.24
N VAL A 42 16.63 30.00 8.61
CA VAL A 42 17.20 30.05 7.26
C VAL A 42 16.10 30.01 6.19
N ASN A 43 14.99 29.32 6.47
CA ASN A 43 13.91 29.13 5.51
C ASN A 43 12.56 28.95 6.19
N LEU A 44 11.50 29.42 5.57
CA LEU A 44 10.11 29.18 5.95
C LEU A 44 9.38 28.51 4.80
N ARG A 45 8.72 27.39 5.09
CA ARG A 45 7.89 26.67 4.11
C ARG A 45 6.45 26.63 4.61
N ALA A 46 5.52 27.06 3.77
CA ALA A 46 4.10 26.87 3.99
C ALA A 46 3.57 25.86 2.96
N VAL A 47 2.81 24.87 3.43
CA VAL A 47 2.15 23.89 2.57
C VAL A 47 0.65 24.06 2.75
N ALA A 48 -0.05 24.39 1.67
CA ALA A 48 -1.50 24.40 1.63
C ALA A 48 -1.97 23.10 0.96
N GLN A 49 -2.69 22.28 1.69
CA GLN A 49 -3.25 21.03 1.17
C GLN A 49 -4.77 21.17 1.05
N GLY A 50 -5.27 21.13 -0.19
CA GLY A 50 -6.70 21.07 -0.46
C GLY A 50 -7.25 19.68 -0.11
N LYS A 51 -8.54 19.60 0.22
CA LYS A 51 -9.22 18.31 0.31
C LYS A 51 -9.24 17.68 -1.09
N SER A 52 -8.62 16.50 -1.21
CA SER A 52 -8.80 15.66 -2.39
C SER A 52 -10.23 15.15 -2.42
N ALA A 53 -10.81 15.01 -3.62
CA ALA A 53 -12.07 14.30 -3.77
C ALA A 53 -11.89 12.86 -3.22
N GLU A 54 -12.83 12.42 -2.40
CA GLU A 54 -12.85 11.04 -1.95
C GLU A 54 -13.16 10.16 -3.16
N ILE A 55 -12.21 9.29 -3.50
CA ILE A 55 -12.42 8.30 -4.56
C ILE A 55 -13.17 7.12 -3.92
N GLU A 56 -14.45 6.99 -4.22
CA GLU A 56 -15.19 5.79 -3.86
C GLU A 56 -14.68 4.61 -4.69
N ALA A 57 -14.02 3.66 -4.02
CA ALA A 57 -13.58 2.44 -4.68
C ALA A 57 -14.79 1.62 -5.14
N ARG A 58 -14.86 1.36 -6.44
CA ARG A 58 -15.93 0.53 -7.03
C ARG A 58 -15.88 -0.86 -6.42
N GLN A 59 -17.02 -1.31 -5.88
CA GLN A 59 -17.14 -2.66 -5.36
C GLN A 59 -17.51 -3.65 -6.47
N LEU A 60 -16.84 -4.80 -6.47
CA LEU A 60 -17.20 -5.92 -7.33
C LEU A 60 -18.48 -6.60 -6.82
N LYS A 61 -19.30 -7.07 -7.75
CA LYS A 61 -20.41 -7.95 -7.41
C LYS A 61 -19.88 -9.26 -6.82
N GLY A 62 -20.51 -9.73 -5.74
CA GLY A 62 -20.22 -11.06 -5.19
C GLY A 62 -20.52 -12.16 -6.20
N SER A 63 -19.72 -13.22 -6.19
CA SER A 63 -19.94 -14.37 -7.06
C SER A 63 -21.03 -15.30 -6.57
N GLY A 64 -21.37 -15.26 -5.29
CA GLY A 64 -22.16 -16.29 -4.60
C GLY A 64 -21.45 -17.65 -4.49
N SER A 65 -20.22 -17.76 -5.03
CA SER A 65 -19.42 -18.99 -5.04
C SER A 65 -17.95 -18.67 -4.75
N ARG A 66 -17.28 -19.58 -4.04
CA ARG A 66 -15.83 -19.52 -3.85
C ARG A 66 -15.07 -19.89 -5.12
N THR A 67 -15.64 -20.78 -5.93
CA THR A 67 -15.02 -21.20 -7.20
C THR A 67 -15.24 -20.14 -8.27
N PRO A 68 -14.20 -19.69 -8.99
CA PRO A 68 -14.34 -18.85 -10.16
C PRO A 68 -15.24 -19.52 -11.21
N VAL A 69 -15.95 -18.70 -12.00
CA VAL A 69 -16.72 -19.24 -13.13
C VAL A 69 -15.78 -19.94 -14.12
N ALA A 70 -16.24 -21.01 -14.75
CA ALA A 70 -15.41 -21.80 -15.67
C ALA A 70 -14.75 -20.95 -16.78
N ALA A 71 -15.46 -19.96 -17.30
CA ALA A 71 -14.95 -19.04 -18.30
C ALA A 71 -13.77 -18.15 -17.80
N ALA A 72 -13.57 -18.01 -16.48
CA ALA A 72 -12.43 -17.28 -15.94
C ALA A 72 -11.11 -18.06 -16.08
N LYS A 73 -11.17 -19.37 -16.09
CA LYS A 73 -10.01 -20.25 -16.31
C LYS A 73 -9.80 -20.44 -17.83
N ILE A 74 -8.72 -19.90 -18.34
CA ILE A 74 -8.42 -19.92 -19.78
C ILE A 74 -7.38 -20.97 -20.19
N GLY A 75 -6.80 -21.69 -19.23
CA GLY A 75 -5.83 -22.76 -19.53
C GLY A 75 -5.12 -23.30 -18.32
N THR A 76 -4.22 -24.24 -18.59
CA THR A 76 -3.32 -24.84 -17.60
C THR A 76 -1.94 -25.04 -18.24
N PRO A 77 -1.21 -23.95 -18.55
CA PRO A 77 0.09 -24.05 -19.19
C PRO A 77 1.13 -24.70 -18.29
N LYS A 78 2.15 -25.31 -18.92
CA LYS A 78 3.38 -25.70 -18.25
C LYS A 78 4.23 -24.47 -18.05
N VAL A 79 4.65 -24.22 -16.84
CA VAL A 79 5.46 -23.07 -16.42
C VAL A 79 6.63 -23.53 -15.56
N PHE A 80 7.72 -22.79 -15.62
CA PHE A 80 8.83 -22.98 -14.69
C PHE A 80 8.61 -22.08 -13.47
N MET A 81 8.37 -22.66 -12.31
CA MET A 81 8.08 -21.97 -11.06
C MET A 81 8.65 -22.76 -9.88
N GLU A 82 9.13 -22.08 -8.85
CA GLU A 82 9.70 -22.72 -7.65
C GLU A 82 10.83 -23.73 -7.97
N GLY A 83 11.64 -23.42 -8.99
CA GLY A 83 12.80 -24.23 -9.40
C GLY A 83 12.46 -25.48 -10.20
N LYS A 84 11.22 -25.65 -10.65
CA LYS A 84 10.77 -26.83 -11.40
C LYS A 84 9.68 -26.50 -12.42
N ASP A 85 9.54 -27.40 -13.38
CA ASP A 85 8.41 -27.38 -14.31
C ASP A 85 7.13 -27.88 -13.63
N MET A 86 6.07 -27.12 -13.76
CA MET A 86 4.76 -27.51 -13.23
C MET A 86 3.61 -26.96 -14.08
N GLN A 87 2.42 -27.51 -13.91
CA GLN A 87 1.21 -26.94 -14.51
C GLN A 87 0.59 -25.92 -13.56
N ALA A 88 0.33 -24.70 -14.08
CA ALA A 88 -0.35 -23.65 -13.34
C ALA A 88 -1.71 -23.31 -13.95
N ASN A 89 -2.72 -23.12 -13.13
CA ASN A 89 -4.02 -22.67 -13.60
C ASN A 89 -3.93 -21.21 -14.06
N LEU A 90 -4.39 -20.93 -15.29
CA LEU A 90 -4.36 -19.59 -15.86
C LEU A 90 -5.75 -18.98 -15.87
N TYR A 91 -5.89 -17.81 -15.25
CA TYR A 91 -7.16 -17.09 -15.09
C TYR A 91 -7.10 -15.69 -15.71
N ARG A 92 -8.25 -15.21 -16.15
CA ARG A 92 -8.48 -13.81 -16.53
C ARG A 92 -9.01 -13.04 -15.33
N ARG A 93 -8.35 -11.92 -15.03
CA ARG A 93 -8.69 -11.04 -13.91
C ARG A 93 -10.10 -10.47 -14.00
N ASP A 94 -10.50 -10.01 -15.19
CA ASP A 94 -11.78 -9.38 -15.47
C ASP A 94 -13.00 -10.30 -15.26
N MET A 95 -12.76 -11.61 -15.23
CA MET A 95 -13.80 -12.63 -14.98
C MET A 95 -13.90 -13.05 -13.52
N LEU A 96 -12.99 -12.60 -12.66
CA LEU A 96 -13.01 -12.88 -11.23
C LEU A 96 -13.97 -11.97 -10.50
N LYS A 97 -14.63 -12.49 -9.47
CA LYS A 97 -15.63 -11.78 -8.67
C LYS A 97 -15.27 -11.82 -7.18
N ALA A 98 -15.82 -10.89 -6.42
CA ALA A 98 -15.66 -10.90 -4.97
C ALA A 98 -16.08 -12.23 -4.36
N GLY A 99 -15.25 -12.78 -3.47
CA GLY A 99 -15.45 -14.07 -2.83
C GLY A 99 -14.82 -15.27 -3.55
N ASN A 100 -14.31 -15.09 -4.79
CA ASN A 100 -13.59 -16.18 -5.46
C ASN A 100 -12.28 -16.52 -4.73
N LYS A 101 -11.96 -17.82 -4.71
CA LYS A 101 -10.70 -18.38 -4.25
C LYS A 101 -9.96 -19.02 -5.41
N ILE A 102 -8.68 -18.75 -5.50
CA ILE A 102 -7.78 -19.26 -6.53
C ILE A 102 -6.66 -20.01 -5.82
N GLU A 103 -6.66 -21.33 -5.98
CA GLU A 103 -5.62 -22.17 -5.40
C GLU A 103 -4.38 -22.18 -6.31
N GLY A 104 -3.20 -22.01 -5.71
CA GLY A 104 -1.92 -22.14 -6.41
C GLY A 104 -1.52 -23.60 -6.66
N PRO A 105 -0.68 -23.86 -7.68
CA PRO A 105 -0.04 -22.86 -8.53
C PRO A 105 -1.01 -22.26 -9.56
N ALA A 106 -1.06 -20.94 -9.62
CA ALA A 106 -1.95 -20.24 -10.52
C ALA A 106 -1.35 -18.91 -11.01
N ILE A 107 -1.80 -18.48 -12.18
CA ILE A 107 -1.45 -17.21 -12.79
C ILE A 107 -2.74 -16.48 -13.14
N VAL A 108 -2.83 -15.21 -12.73
CA VAL A 108 -3.97 -14.34 -13.08
C VAL A 108 -3.47 -13.24 -14.01
N LEU A 109 -3.98 -13.24 -15.24
CA LEU A 109 -3.64 -12.25 -16.26
C LEU A 109 -4.57 -11.05 -16.18
N GLU A 110 -3.99 -9.88 -16.27
CA GLU A 110 -4.62 -8.58 -16.43
C GLU A 110 -4.01 -7.87 -17.65
N MET A 111 -4.59 -6.77 -18.08
CA MET A 111 -4.15 -6.09 -19.32
C MET A 111 -2.69 -5.62 -19.23
N ASP A 112 -2.25 -5.17 -18.07
CA ASP A 112 -0.94 -4.54 -17.82
C ASP A 112 -0.15 -5.22 -16.71
N SER A 113 -0.68 -6.28 -16.10
CA SER A 113 -0.04 -6.97 -14.98
C SER A 113 -0.33 -8.46 -14.93
N THR A 114 0.45 -9.18 -14.14
CA THR A 114 0.28 -10.61 -13.90
C THR A 114 0.46 -10.90 -12.42
N THR A 115 -0.52 -11.55 -11.81
CA THR A 115 -0.43 -12.03 -10.42
C THR A 115 -0.08 -13.50 -10.42
N VAL A 116 0.96 -13.88 -9.67
CA VAL A 116 1.39 -15.26 -9.49
C VAL A 116 1.02 -15.74 -8.08
N ILE A 117 0.34 -16.88 -8.01
CA ILE A 117 0.01 -17.57 -6.75
C ILE A 117 0.81 -18.87 -6.70
N LEU A 118 1.73 -18.96 -5.76
CA LEU A 118 2.63 -20.11 -5.62
C LEU A 118 1.89 -21.34 -5.12
N SER A 119 2.52 -22.51 -5.26
CA SER A 119 2.04 -23.76 -4.65
C SER A 119 1.85 -23.58 -3.15
N GLY A 120 0.83 -24.22 -2.57
CA GLY A 120 0.53 -24.07 -1.14
C GLY A 120 0.03 -22.69 -0.72
N HIS A 121 -0.37 -21.86 -1.65
CA HIS A 121 -1.00 -20.55 -1.39
C HIS A 121 -2.39 -20.47 -2.03
N VAL A 122 -3.21 -19.59 -1.48
CA VAL A 122 -4.54 -19.28 -2.00
C VAL A 122 -4.73 -17.78 -2.14
N GLY A 123 -5.23 -17.34 -3.29
CA GLY A 123 -5.64 -15.97 -3.55
C GLY A 123 -7.14 -15.80 -3.28
N ASN A 124 -7.50 -14.89 -2.39
CA ASN A 124 -8.89 -14.55 -2.10
C ASN A 124 -9.22 -13.19 -2.73
N VAL A 125 -10.25 -13.14 -3.56
CA VAL A 125 -10.72 -11.90 -4.18
C VAL A 125 -11.66 -11.18 -3.22
N ASP A 126 -11.29 -9.99 -2.77
CA ASP A 126 -12.10 -9.17 -1.87
C ASP A 126 -13.20 -8.38 -2.62
N LYS A 127 -14.01 -7.64 -1.89
CA LYS A 127 -15.09 -6.82 -2.45
C LYS A 127 -14.62 -5.65 -3.34
N PHE A 128 -13.38 -5.25 -3.22
CA PHE A 128 -12.77 -4.19 -4.06
C PHE A 128 -12.03 -4.77 -5.25
N GLY A 129 -11.94 -6.09 -5.31
CA GLY A 129 -11.22 -6.77 -6.35
C GLY A 129 -9.74 -7.02 -6.03
N ASN A 130 -9.23 -6.73 -4.85
CA ASN A 130 -7.87 -7.14 -4.50
C ASN A 130 -7.77 -8.65 -4.39
N ILE A 131 -6.62 -9.22 -4.75
CA ILE A 131 -6.30 -10.62 -4.51
C ILE A 131 -5.39 -10.70 -3.30
N LEU A 132 -5.93 -11.16 -2.18
CA LEU A 132 -5.15 -11.38 -0.96
C LEU A 132 -4.60 -12.79 -1.00
N ILE A 133 -3.28 -12.92 -1.09
CA ILE A 133 -2.59 -14.19 -1.18
C ILE A 133 -2.09 -14.58 0.21
N THR A 134 -2.49 -15.76 0.66
CA THR A 134 -2.10 -16.31 1.96
C THR A 134 -1.67 -17.77 1.80
N PRO A 135 -0.84 -18.33 2.70
CA PRO A 135 -0.60 -19.77 2.74
C PRO A 135 -1.91 -20.55 2.85
N SER A 136 -2.00 -21.68 2.16
CA SER A 136 -3.10 -22.63 2.36
C SER A 136 -2.93 -23.30 3.73
N ALA A 137 -4.00 -23.38 4.50
CA ALA A 137 -3.99 -24.12 5.76
C ALA A 137 -3.93 -25.62 5.50
#